data_442e22e81b63c9119345470ed9add5ba
#
_entry.id   442e22e81b63c9119345470ed9add5ba
#
_cell.length_a   1.000
_cell.length_b   1.000
_cell.length_c   1.000
_cell.angle_alpha   90.00
_cell.angle_beta   90.00
_cell.angle_gamma   90.00
#
_symmetry.space_group_name_H-M   'P 1'
#
loop_
_entity.id
_entity.type
_entity.pdbx_description
1 polymer ?
#
loop_
_entity_poly.entity_id
_entity_poly.type
_entity_poly.pdbx_seq_one_letter_code
_entity_poly.pdbx_strand_id
1 'polypeptide(L)'
;KSWTFNTIIRHLHVWNYASYLSLEGEDNWKKFREKLNFFFSKNKTLKDFEEDIVLPHIKDKELLMLWKEFYLKLTETFKFEEPKKRVKWVGPDMSVLSSISARHMETWAHGQAIFDILGIERINHDRIYNIVIIGNNTFNWAFKVNNKEIPSEAPYLKLYSPSGKVWEFNNSNNINKIEGNAEEFCQ
;
A
#
# COMPACT_ATOMS: atom_id res chain seq x y z
N LYS A 1 3.25 21.01 2.57
CA LYS A 1 3.29 21.13 1.09
C LYS A 1 2.40 20.04 0.51
N SER A 2 1.47 20.41 -0.40
CA SER A 2 0.63 19.46 -1.12
C SER A 2 1.48 18.54 -2.02
N TRP A 3 1.06 17.29 -2.18
CA TRP A 3 1.68 16.37 -3.11
C TRP A 3 1.36 16.79 -4.55
N THR A 4 2.36 16.72 -5.43
CA THR A 4 2.21 16.91 -6.88
C THR A 4 2.06 15.55 -7.56
N PHE A 5 1.66 15.52 -8.83
CA PHE A 5 1.67 14.28 -9.63
C PHE A 5 3.03 13.59 -9.60
N ASN A 6 4.10 14.34 -9.79
CA ASN A 6 5.46 13.81 -9.74
C ASN A 6 5.81 13.23 -8.36
N THR A 7 5.35 13.85 -7.27
CA THR A 7 5.55 13.32 -5.91
C THR A 7 4.83 11.98 -5.75
N ILE A 8 3.56 11.90 -6.18
CA ILE A 8 2.77 10.66 -6.10
C ILE A 8 3.43 9.53 -6.90
N ILE A 9 3.76 9.79 -8.17
CA ILE A 9 4.33 8.74 -9.04
C ILE A 9 5.71 8.29 -8.55
N ARG A 10 6.56 9.22 -8.07
CA ARG A 10 7.87 8.88 -7.49
C ARG A 10 7.71 8.01 -6.25
N HIS A 11 6.80 8.38 -5.35
CA HIS A 11 6.47 7.58 -4.16
C HIS A 11 6.06 6.16 -4.55
N LEU A 12 5.08 6.03 -5.41
CA LEU A 12 4.60 4.72 -5.87
C LEU A 12 5.72 3.89 -6.52
N HIS A 13 6.59 4.52 -7.32
CA HIS A 13 7.71 3.84 -7.95
C HIS A 13 8.74 3.34 -6.94
N VAL A 14 9.19 4.20 -6.02
CA VAL A 14 10.19 3.85 -5.00
C VAL A 14 9.69 2.71 -4.10
N TRP A 15 8.42 2.72 -3.71
CA TRP A 15 7.88 1.66 -2.86
C TRP A 15 7.54 0.38 -3.62
N ASN A 16 7.29 0.44 -4.93
CA ASN A 16 7.29 -0.74 -5.80
C ASN A 16 8.69 -1.34 -5.89
N TYR A 17 9.73 -0.50 -6.03
CA TYR A 17 11.13 -0.94 -6.02
C TYR A 17 11.51 -1.60 -4.68
N ALA A 18 11.12 -1.00 -3.55
CA ALA A 18 11.31 -1.60 -2.22
C ALA A 18 10.67 -3.00 -2.12
N SER A 19 9.44 -3.15 -2.62
CA SER A 19 8.73 -4.42 -2.65
C SER A 19 9.44 -5.46 -3.54
N TYR A 20 9.97 -5.04 -4.68
CA TYR A 20 10.78 -5.89 -5.55
C TYR A 20 12.06 -6.36 -4.85
N LEU A 21 12.81 -5.45 -4.21
CA LEU A 21 14.02 -5.79 -3.47
C LEU A 21 13.78 -6.81 -2.35
N SER A 22 12.61 -6.76 -1.72
CA SER A 22 12.24 -7.73 -0.68
C SER A 22 12.05 -9.15 -1.20
N LEU A 23 11.80 -9.33 -2.51
CA LEU A 23 11.77 -10.63 -3.19
C LEU A 23 13.15 -11.09 -3.65
N GLU A 24 14.00 -10.16 -4.11
CA GLU A 24 15.34 -10.44 -4.65
C GLU A 24 16.34 -10.97 -3.59
N GLY A 25 16.03 -10.78 -2.31
CA GLY A 25 16.82 -11.31 -1.23
C GLY A 25 17.11 -10.33 -0.10
N GLU A 26 17.51 -10.88 1.02
CA GLU A 26 17.66 -10.15 2.28
C GLU A 26 18.74 -9.07 2.22
N ASP A 27 19.83 -9.29 1.49
CA ASP A 27 20.94 -8.34 1.37
C ASP A 27 20.54 -7.06 0.61
N ASN A 28 19.78 -7.19 -0.47
CA ASN A 28 19.30 -6.04 -1.25
C ASN A 28 18.29 -5.21 -0.45
N TRP A 29 17.38 -5.88 0.25
CA TRP A 29 16.46 -5.24 1.16
C TRP A 29 17.17 -4.52 2.31
N LYS A 30 18.18 -5.15 2.91
CA LYS A 30 18.99 -4.57 3.99
C LYS A 30 19.66 -3.27 3.56
N LYS A 31 20.31 -3.24 2.40
CA LYS A 31 20.93 -2.03 1.83
C LYS A 31 19.92 -0.89 1.65
N PHE A 32 18.73 -1.20 1.11
CA PHE A 32 17.66 -0.21 0.95
C PHE A 32 17.22 0.35 2.30
N ARG A 33 17.00 -0.51 3.30
CA ARG A 33 16.58 -0.12 4.65
C ARG A 33 17.66 0.69 5.39
N GLU A 34 18.93 0.31 5.26
CA GLU A 34 20.05 1.06 5.83
C GLU A 34 20.13 2.47 5.24
N LYS A 35 19.95 2.60 3.93
CA LYS A 35 19.90 3.90 3.25
C LYS A 35 18.73 4.75 3.76
N LEU A 36 17.52 4.19 3.88
CA LEU A 36 16.36 4.88 4.45
C LEU A 36 16.63 5.37 5.88
N ASN A 37 17.16 4.50 6.73
CA ASN A 37 17.51 4.83 8.12
C ASN A 37 18.59 5.92 8.20
N PHE A 38 19.56 5.89 7.30
CA PHE A 38 20.58 6.93 7.21
C PHE A 38 19.96 8.31 6.91
N PHE A 39 19.00 8.39 5.98
CA PHE A 39 18.30 9.65 5.68
C PHE A 39 17.57 10.18 6.92
N PHE A 40 16.82 9.33 7.62
CA PHE A 40 16.13 9.75 8.85
C PHE A 40 17.09 10.15 9.99
N SER A 41 18.24 9.48 10.13
CA SER A 41 19.27 9.86 11.11
C SER A 41 19.89 11.24 10.83
N LYS A 42 19.79 11.73 9.61
CA LYS A 42 20.21 13.07 9.18
C LYS A 42 19.08 14.10 9.17
N ASN A 43 17.94 13.79 9.82
CA ASN A 43 16.74 14.63 9.84
C ASN A 43 16.20 14.96 8.42
N LYS A 44 16.49 14.12 7.44
CA LYS A 44 15.93 14.23 6.10
C LYS A 44 14.54 13.60 6.05
N THR A 45 13.73 14.08 5.13
CA THR A 45 12.35 13.60 4.95
C THR A 45 12.29 12.35 4.06
N LEU A 46 11.16 11.66 4.08
CA LEU A 46 10.87 10.57 3.14
C LEU A 46 10.99 11.05 1.68
N LYS A 47 10.54 12.27 1.39
CA LYS A 47 10.68 12.88 0.08
C LYS A 47 12.13 13.00 -0.36
N ASP A 48 13.02 13.44 0.53
CA ASP A 48 14.46 13.55 0.22
C ASP A 48 15.06 12.18 -0.13
N PHE A 49 14.63 11.13 0.57
CA PHE A 49 15.04 9.77 0.27
C PHE A 49 14.51 9.29 -1.09
N GLU A 50 13.24 9.55 -1.39
CA GLU A 50 12.63 9.16 -2.65
C GLU A 50 13.25 9.91 -3.85
N GLU A 51 13.64 11.17 -3.66
CA GLU A 51 14.36 11.97 -4.66
C GLU A 51 15.83 11.54 -4.83
N ASP A 52 16.41 10.82 -3.87
CA ASP A 52 17.73 10.21 -4.00
C ASP A 52 17.68 8.85 -4.71
N ILE A 53 16.58 8.12 -4.58
CA ILE A 53 16.37 6.86 -5.34
C ILE A 53 16.01 7.16 -6.80
N VAL A 54 15.10 8.11 -7.03
CA VAL A 54 14.72 8.58 -8.36
C VAL A 54 14.94 10.09 -8.43
N LEU A 55 16.00 10.48 -9.10
CA LEU A 55 16.50 11.87 -9.12
C LEU A 55 15.42 12.86 -9.58
N PRO A 56 15.41 14.09 -9.04
CA PRO A 56 14.35 15.08 -9.31
C PRO A 56 14.19 15.50 -10.77
N HIS A 57 15.26 15.37 -11.60
CA HIS A 57 15.17 15.68 -13.02
C HIS A 57 14.36 14.65 -13.82
N ILE A 58 14.20 13.41 -13.31
CA ILE A 58 13.28 12.41 -13.86
C ILE A 58 11.87 12.78 -13.38
N LYS A 59 11.05 13.29 -14.29
CA LYS A 59 9.72 13.85 -13.99
C LYS A 59 8.75 13.69 -15.14
N ASP A 60 7.51 14.05 -14.91
CA ASP A 60 6.44 14.12 -15.91
C ASP A 60 6.29 12.79 -16.68
N LYS A 61 6.30 12.82 -17.99
CA LYS A 61 6.14 11.63 -18.85
C LYS A 61 7.24 10.60 -18.63
N GLU A 62 8.47 11.02 -18.42
CA GLU A 62 9.61 10.11 -18.18
C GLU A 62 9.39 9.31 -16.87
N LEU A 63 9.05 10.00 -15.79
CA LEU A 63 8.75 9.36 -14.51
C LEU A 63 7.53 8.44 -14.58
N LEU A 64 6.48 8.84 -15.30
CA LEU A 64 5.30 8.01 -15.52
C LEU A 64 5.64 6.72 -16.28
N MET A 65 6.47 6.81 -17.31
CA MET A 65 6.92 5.63 -18.07
C MET A 65 7.80 4.71 -17.22
N LEU A 66 8.75 5.27 -16.48
CA LEU A 66 9.58 4.52 -15.53
C LEU A 66 8.73 3.74 -14.51
N TRP A 67 7.77 4.41 -13.91
CA TRP A 67 6.83 3.76 -12.97
C TRP A 67 6.02 2.66 -13.66
N LYS A 68 5.49 2.93 -14.86
CA LYS A 68 4.67 1.98 -15.62
C LYS A 68 5.44 0.71 -15.98
N GLU A 69 6.62 0.84 -16.53
CA GLU A 69 7.48 -0.29 -16.88
C GLU A 69 7.84 -1.11 -15.65
N PHE A 70 8.15 -0.43 -14.56
CA PHE A 70 8.53 -1.12 -13.33
C PHE A 70 7.36 -1.84 -12.67
N TYR A 71 6.17 -1.27 -12.60
CA TYR A 71 5.04 -1.97 -12.01
C TYR A 71 4.61 -3.20 -12.83
N LEU A 72 4.75 -3.16 -14.16
CA LEU A 72 4.52 -4.33 -15.01
C LEU A 72 5.53 -5.44 -14.69
N LYS A 73 6.82 -5.10 -14.61
CA LYS A 73 7.88 -6.03 -14.17
C LYS A 73 7.57 -6.62 -12.79
N LEU A 74 7.22 -5.78 -11.83
CA LEU A 74 6.86 -6.19 -10.48
C LEU A 74 5.70 -7.18 -10.48
N THR A 75 4.64 -6.88 -11.21
CA THR A 75 3.45 -7.75 -11.31
C THR A 75 3.81 -9.12 -11.86
N GLU A 76 4.62 -9.18 -12.92
CA GLU A 76 5.08 -10.46 -13.48
C GLU A 76 5.96 -11.24 -12.48
N THR A 77 6.84 -10.55 -11.73
CA THR A 77 7.67 -11.22 -10.70
C THR A 77 6.78 -11.82 -9.60
N PHE A 78 5.81 -11.07 -9.10
CA PHE A 78 4.92 -11.53 -8.03
C PHE A 78 4.02 -12.71 -8.42
N LYS A 79 3.69 -12.85 -9.71
CA LYS A 79 2.85 -13.92 -10.25
C LYS A 79 3.39 -15.32 -9.98
N PHE A 80 4.70 -15.46 -9.93
CA PHE A 80 5.40 -16.75 -9.79
C PHE A 80 5.85 -17.04 -8.36
N GLU A 81 5.61 -16.10 -7.43
CA GLU A 81 6.00 -16.26 -6.04
C GLU A 81 4.95 -17.03 -5.24
N GLU A 82 5.38 -17.77 -4.25
CA GLU A 82 4.49 -18.46 -3.31
C GLU A 82 3.75 -17.43 -2.44
N PRO A 83 2.38 -17.39 -2.47
CA PRO A 83 1.61 -16.32 -1.83
C PRO A 83 1.84 -16.16 -0.32
N LYS A 84 2.19 -17.24 0.38
CA LYS A 84 2.42 -17.24 1.84
C LYS A 84 3.90 -17.02 2.21
N LYS A 85 4.83 -17.05 1.24
CA LYS A 85 6.24 -16.74 1.48
C LYS A 85 6.36 -15.40 2.20
N ARG A 86 7.21 -15.35 3.23
CA ARG A 86 7.43 -14.12 4.01
C ARG A 86 8.48 -13.25 3.34
N VAL A 87 8.20 -11.97 3.24
CA VAL A 87 9.09 -10.93 2.71
C VAL A 87 9.32 -9.84 3.74
N LYS A 88 10.49 -9.25 3.70
CA LYS A 88 10.88 -8.14 4.58
C LYS A 88 10.14 -6.87 4.23
N TRP A 89 9.84 -6.04 5.24
CA TRP A 89 9.24 -4.73 5.05
C TRP A 89 9.80 -3.72 6.06
N VAL A 90 9.51 -2.43 5.87
CA VAL A 90 9.88 -1.36 6.83
C VAL A 90 9.12 -1.47 8.14
N GLY A 91 7.91 -2.00 8.11
CA GLY A 91 7.11 -2.42 9.25
C GLY A 91 7.29 -3.91 9.53
N PRO A 92 6.22 -4.62 9.97
CA PRO A 92 6.26 -6.07 10.13
C PRO A 92 6.48 -6.78 8.80
N ASP A 93 7.22 -7.89 8.84
CA ASP A 93 7.32 -8.80 7.71
C ASP A 93 5.91 -9.27 7.29
N MET A 94 5.65 -9.34 6.01
CA MET A 94 4.36 -9.70 5.47
C MET A 94 4.45 -10.86 4.47
N SER A 95 3.32 -11.43 4.09
CA SER A 95 3.29 -12.41 3.00
C SER A 95 3.45 -11.71 1.65
N VAL A 96 3.90 -12.45 0.64
CA VAL A 96 3.93 -12.00 -0.77
C VAL A 96 2.56 -11.46 -1.18
N LEU A 97 1.49 -12.20 -0.86
CA LEU A 97 0.13 -11.75 -1.16
C LEU A 97 -0.22 -10.41 -0.49
N SER A 98 0.14 -10.23 0.79
CA SER A 98 -0.07 -8.96 1.49
C SER A 98 0.78 -7.84 0.90
N SER A 99 2.01 -8.14 0.48
CA SER A 99 2.92 -7.16 -0.13
C SER A 99 2.35 -6.60 -1.43
N ILE A 100 1.92 -7.46 -2.37
CA ILE A 100 1.34 -6.99 -3.64
C ILE A 100 -0.02 -6.30 -3.43
N SER A 101 -0.82 -6.78 -2.47
CA SER A 101 -2.08 -6.13 -2.12
C SER A 101 -1.85 -4.73 -1.53
N ALA A 102 -0.79 -4.55 -0.71
CA ALA A 102 -0.40 -3.23 -0.22
C ALA A 102 0.03 -2.29 -1.37
N ARG A 103 0.73 -2.79 -2.40
CA ARG A 103 1.06 -1.96 -3.59
C ARG A 103 -0.19 -1.55 -4.38
N HIS A 104 -1.17 -2.45 -4.46
CA HIS A 104 -2.48 -2.10 -5.03
C HIS A 104 -3.20 -1.03 -4.20
N MET A 105 -3.24 -1.19 -2.87
CA MET A 105 -3.83 -0.21 -1.95
C MET A 105 -3.18 1.17 -2.09
N GLU A 106 -1.86 1.25 -2.07
CA GLU A 106 -1.10 2.51 -2.23
C GLU A 106 -1.41 3.19 -3.57
N THR A 107 -1.40 2.41 -4.67
CA THR A 107 -1.74 2.94 -5.99
C THR A 107 -3.18 3.43 -6.05
N TRP A 108 -4.11 2.71 -5.42
CA TRP A 108 -5.51 3.08 -5.36
C TRP A 108 -5.73 4.33 -4.51
N ALA A 109 -5.15 4.39 -3.31
CA ALA A 109 -5.32 5.50 -2.38
C ALA A 109 -4.70 6.80 -2.92
N HIS A 110 -3.42 6.76 -3.32
CA HIS A 110 -2.75 7.94 -3.88
C HIS A 110 -3.30 8.35 -5.27
N GLY A 111 -3.83 7.38 -6.03
CA GLY A 111 -4.50 7.65 -7.30
C GLY A 111 -5.75 8.50 -7.15
N GLN A 112 -6.46 8.45 -6.00
CA GLN A 112 -7.65 9.28 -5.76
C GLN A 112 -7.33 10.76 -5.93
N ALA A 113 -6.23 11.24 -5.38
CA ALA A 113 -5.83 12.64 -5.50
C ALA A 113 -5.65 13.10 -6.97
N ILE A 114 -5.30 12.18 -7.88
CA ILE A 114 -5.19 12.47 -9.31
C ILE A 114 -6.58 12.62 -9.92
N PHE A 115 -7.52 11.73 -9.60
CA PHE A 115 -8.91 11.82 -10.05
C PHE A 115 -9.56 13.11 -9.57
N ASP A 116 -9.35 13.48 -8.30
CA ASP A 116 -9.90 14.70 -7.70
C ASP A 116 -9.39 15.97 -8.40
N ILE A 117 -8.09 16.05 -8.70
CA ILE A 117 -7.48 17.19 -9.40
C ILE A 117 -8.01 17.31 -10.83
N LEU A 118 -8.23 16.17 -11.50
CA LEU A 118 -8.76 16.15 -12.86
C LEU A 118 -10.28 16.36 -12.93
N GLY A 119 -10.98 16.33 -11.79
CA GLY A 119 -12.44 16.40 -11.74
C GLY A 119 -13.12 15.20 -12.39
N ILE A 120 -12.47 14.05 -12.38
CA ILE A 120 -12.97 12.79 -12.99
C ILE A 120 -13.43 11.87 -11.87
N GLU A 121 -14.67 11.41 -11.96
CA GLU A 121 -15.19 10.39 -11.07
C GLU A 121 -14.49 9.04 -11.32
N ARG A 122 -13.94 8.44 -10.25
CA ARG A 122 -13.31 7.13 -10.34
C ARG A 122 -14.35 6.02 -10.25
N ILE A 123 -14.41 5.18 -11.26
CA ILE A 123 -15.22 3.96 -11.23
C ILE A 123 -14.45 2.87 -10.49
N ASN A 124 -14.94 2.48 -9.32
CA ASN A 124 -14.38 1.40 -8.54
C ASN A 124 -14.93 0.02 -8.97
N HIS A 125 -14.18 -1.01 -8.68
CA HIS A 125 -14.50 -2.41 -8.99
C HIS A 125 -14.21 -3.31 -7.80
N ASP A 126 -14.75 -4.52 -7.79
CA ASP A 126 -14.61 -5.52 -6.70
C ASP A 126 -13.13 -5.89 -6.38
N ARG A 127 -12.17 -5.51 -7.20
CA ARG A 127 -10.73 -5.68 -6.89
C ARG A 127 -10.29 -4.96 -5.61
N ILE A 128 -11.04 -3.94 -5.14
CA ILE A 128 -10.78 -3.29 -3.84
C ILE A 128 -11.01 -4.23 -2.64
N TYR A 129 -11.61 -5.39 -2.86
CA TYR A 129 -11.73 -6.44 -1.85
C TYR A 129 -10.40 -6.76 -1.15
N ASN A 130 -9.29 -6.77 -1.90
CA ASN A 130 -7.96 -6.99 -1.33
C ASN A 130 -7.52 -5.86 -0.39
N ILE A 131 -8.00 -4.62 -0.61
CA ILE A 131 -7.75 -3.48 0.28
C ILE A 131 -8.54 -3.67 1.58
N VAL A 132 -9.79 -4.09 1.49
CA VAL A 132 -10.62 -4.44 2.67
C VAL A 132 -9.93 -5.53 3.51
N ILE A 133 -9.40 -6.58 2.87
CA ILE A 133 -8.65 -7.64 3.57
C ILE A 133 -7.45 -7.07 4.31
N ILE A 134 -6.66 -6.17 3.71
CA ILE A 134 -5.53 -5.55 4.39
C ILE A 134 -6.02 -4.74 5.60
N GLY A 135 -7.03 -3.90 5.43
CA GLY A 135 -7.61 -3.11 6.51
C GLY A 135 -8.05 -3.99 7.68
N ASN A 136 -8.79 -5.06 7.41
CA ASN A 136 -9.23 -6.02 8.42
C ASN A 136 -8.05 -6.73 9.11
N ASN A 137 -7.05 -7.18 8.35
CA ASN A 137 -5.91 -7.92 8.88
C ASN A 137 -4.94 -7.03 9.69
N THR A 138 -4.93 -5.71 9.44
CA THR A 138 -4.08 -4.76 10.16
C THR A 138 -4.77 -4.13 11.38
N PHE A 139 -5.99 -4.51 11.71
CA PHE A 139 -6.74 -3.99 12.85
C PHE A 139 -5.93 -4.01 14.15
N ASN A 140 -5.47 -5.19 14.57
CA ASN A 140 -4.67 -5.32 15.79
C ASN A 140 -3.34 -4.55 15.74
N TRP A 141 -2.73 -4.47 14.56
CA TRP A 141 -1.50 -3.72 14.34
C TRP A 141 -1.73 -2.22 14.54
N ALA A 142 -2.85 -1.68 14.07
CA ALA A 142 -3.20 -0.28 14.26
C ALA A 142 -3.28 0.11 15.74
N PHE A 143 -3.83 -0.73 16.61
CA PHE A 143 -3.83 -0.52 18.07
C PHE A 143 -2.42 -0.58 18.64
N LYS A 144 -1.64 -1.59 18.25
CA LYS A 144 -0.27 -1.80 18.74
C LYS A 144 0.65 -0.62 18.46
N VAL A 145 0.65 -0.07 17.23
CA VAL A 145 1.52 1.07 16.86
C VAL A 145 1.11 2.37 17.54
N ASN A 146 -0.15 2.47 17.96
CA ASN A 146 -0.67 3.60 18.72
C ASN A 146 -0.56 3.40 20.25
N ASN A 147 0.12 2.34 20.71
CA ASN A 147 0.24 1.97 22.13
C ASN A 147 -1.12 1.89 22.85
N LYS A 148 -2.16 1.37 22.15
CA LYS A 148 -3.49 1.15 22.66
C LYS A 148 -3.71 -0.33 22.96
N GLU A 149 -4.56 -0.61 23.93
CA GLU A 149 -5.02 -1.97 24.22
C GLU A 149 -5.74 -2.55 23.00
N ILE A 150 -5.34 -3.76 22.61
CA ILE A 150 -5.95 -4.45 21.48
C ILE A 150 -7.28 -5.05 21.94
N PRO A 151 -8.41 -4.71 21.30
CA PRO A 151 -9.70 -5.32 21.59
C PRO A 151 -9.63 -6.85 21.43
N SER A 152 -10.39 -7.57 22.25
CA SER A 152 -10.46 -9.05 22.20
C SER A 152 -10.92 -9.58 20.84
N GLU A 153 -11.78 -8.81 20.16
CA GLU A 153 -12.33 -9.17 18.85
C GLU A 153 -12.37 -7.95 17.93
N ALA A 154 -12.05 -8.19 16.66
CA ALA A 154 -12.27 -7.19 15.61
C ALA A 154 -13.77 -6.99 15.36
N PRO A 155 -14.22 -5.79 14.96
CA PRO A 155 -15.63 -5.53 14.71
C PRO A 155 -16.17 -6.40 13.55
N TYR A 156 -17.43 -6.78 13.62
CA TYR A 156 -18.12 -7.35 12.47
C TYR A 156 -18.17 -6.31 11.33
N LEU A 157 -17.66 -6.67 10.18
CA LEU A 157 -17.73 -5.83 8.98
C LEU A 157 -18.81 -6.36 8.06
N LYS A 158 -19.71 -5.47 7.62
CA LYS A 158 -20.66 -5.73 6.54
C LYS A 158 -20.55 -4.63 5.50
N LEU A 159 -19.91 -4.93 4.40
CA LEU A 159 -19.55 -3.95 3.39
C LEU A 159 -20.25 -4.25 2.06
N TYR A 160 -20.79 -3.20 1.44
CA TYR A 160 -21.41 -3.28 0.12
C TYR A 160 -20.35 -2.99 -0.95
N SER A 161 -20.11 -3.98 -1.80
CA SER A 161 -19.10 -3.90 -2.85
C SER A 161 -19.54 -3.00 -4.00
N PRO A 162 -18.61 -2.54 -4.88
CA PRO A 162 -18.95 -1.79 -6.09
C PRO A 162 -19.94 -2.50 -7.03
N SER A 163 -19.95 -3.84 -7.06
CA SER A 163 -20.90 -4.63 -7.84
C SER A 163 -22.22 -4.91 -7.11
N GLY A 164 -22.43 -4.38 -5.90
CA GLY A 164 -23.64 -4.61 -5.09
C GLY A 164 -23.63 -5.93 -4.28
N LYS A 165 -22.51 -6.67 -4.24
CA LYS A 165 -22.38 -7.84 -3.36
C LYS A 165 -22.15 -7.40 -1.92
N VAL A 166 -22.48 -8.26 -0.97
CA VAL A 166 -22.17 -8.06 0.45
C VAL A 166 -20.91 -8.84 0.79
N TRP A 167 -19.95 -8.14 1.42
CA TRP A 167 -18.75 -8.74 2.00
C TRP A 167 -18.84 -8.69 3.52
N GLU A 168 -18.65 -9.84 4.15
CA GLU A 168 -18.76 -9.98 5.61
C GLU A 168 -17.50 -10.56 6.20
N PHE A 169 -17.05 -9.98 7.33
CA PHE A 169 -15.88 -10.44 8.07
C PHE A 169 -16.20 -10.40 9.58
N ASN A 170 -15.52 -11.26 10.34
CA ASN A 170 -15.63 -11.31 11.81
C ASN A 170 -17.06 -11.53 12.30
N ASN A 171 -17.80 -12.45 11.69
CA ASN A 171 -19.23 -12.69 11.94
C ASN A 171 -19.54 -13.15 13.36
N SER A 172 -18.53 -13.55 14.15
CA SER A 172 -18.69 -13.91 15.58
C SER A 172 -18.91 -12.70 16.48
N ASN A 173 -18.48 -11.50 16.05
CA ASN A 173 -18.66 -10.30 16.88
C ASN A 173 -20.08 -9.76 16.77
N ASN A 174 -20.83 -9.83 17.90
CA ASN A 174 -22.19 -9.31 17.99
C ASN A 174 -22.28 -7.96 18.72
N ILE A 175 -21.15 -7.39 19.15
CA ILE A 175 -21.09 -6.17 19.98
C ILE A 175 -20.76 -4.95 19.13
N ASN A 176 -19.73 -5.06 18.30
CA ASN A 176 -19.24 -3.96 17.49
C ASN A 176 -19.43 -4.27 16.00
N LYS A 177 -20.03 -3.35 15.28
CA LYS A 177 -20.33 -3.48 13.86
C LYS A 177 -19.88 -2.24 13.09
N ILE A 178 -19.33 -2.46 11.89
CA ILE A 178 -19.13 -1.45 10.85
C ILE A 178 -19.93 -1.89 9.64
N GLU A 179 -20.84 -1.06 9.17
CA GLU A 179 -21.65 -1.30 7.96
C GLU A 179 -21.62 -0.09 7.06
N GLY A 180 -21.37 -0.28 5.75
CA GLY A 180 -21.29 0.80 4.78
C GLY A 180 -20.74 0.36 3.43
N ASN A 181 -20.39 1.33 2.59
CA ASN A 181 -19.79 1.07 1.29
C ASN A 181 -18.33 0.63 1.44
N ALA A 182 -17.93 -0.39 0.70
CA ALA A 182 -16.56 -0.89 0.71
C ALA A 182 -15.54 0.18 0.23
N GLU A 183 -15.97 1.08 -0.65
CA GLU A 183 -15.14 2.20 -1.13
C GLU A 183 -14.81 3.18 -0.01
N GLU A 184 -15.80 3.57 0.80
CA GLU A 184 -15.63 4.46 1.95
C GLU A 184 -14.78 3.81 3.04
N PHE A 185 -14.92 2.49 3.23
CA PHE A 185 -14.07 1.74 4.16
C PHE A 185 -12.60 1.70 3.72
N CYS A 186 -12.32 1.73 2.43
CA CYS A 186 -10.97 1.69 1.86
C CYS A 186 -10.27 3.06 1.85
N GLN A 187 -10.98 4.18 2.00
CA GLN A 187 -10.44 5.54 2.06
C GLN A 187 -9.92 5.90 3.44
#